data_54d6efaa9f41dbc23beb06646baa549d
#
_entry.id   54d6efaa9f41dbc23beb06646baa549d
#
_cell.length_a   1.000
_cell.length_b   1.000
_cell.length_c   1.000
_cell.angle_alpha   90.00
_cell.angle_beta   90.00
_cell.angle_gamma   90.00
#
_symmetry.space_group_name_H-M   'P 1'
#
loop_
_entity.id
_entity.type
_entity.pdbx_description
1 polymer ?
#
loop_
_entity_poly.entity_id
_entity_poly.type
_entity_poly.pdbx_seq_one_letter_code
_entity_poly.pdbx_strand_id
1 'polypeptide(L)'
;YIRVYDNILTHKECTLILDEYTESKDWYDAMVGGGVKKDNVRKCEIAHISLKEVISKNEEIRRNIDSLIFDKAGSAASRYIQEFPHCNISTDSGYDLLRYNEGGFYTIHTDNYKDRPRTVAMSLMLNDNYDGGEIAFFEREHIVKPSAGSVVIFPANFMYPHEIMPVLSGTRYAIITWFT
;
A
#
# COMPACT_ATOMS: atom_id res chain seq x y z
N TYR A 1 -2.24 -12.45 -13.05
CA TYR A 1 -1.10 -11.60 -12.63
C TYR A 1 -1.31 -10.93 -11.26
N ILE A 2 -2.46 -11.09 -10.60
CA ILE A 2 -2.63 -10.71 -9.19
C ILE A 2 -2.02 -11.83 -8.34
N ARG A 3 -1.15 -11.48 -7.41
CA ARG A 3 -0.52 -12.42 -6.48
C ARG A 3 -0.62 -11.92 -5.05
N VAL A 4 -0.83 -12.87 -4.16
CA VAL A 4 -0.71 -12.67 -2.72
C VAL A 4 0.47 -13.51 -2.25
N TYR A 5 1.42 -12.89 -1.57
CA TYR A 5 2.52 -13.58 -0.91
C TYR A 5 2.40 -13.36 0.59
N ASP A 6 2.25 -14.47 1.31
CA ASP A 6 2.12 -14.43 2.76
C ASP A 6 3.48 -14.36 3.45
N ASN A 7 3.48 -13.90 4.70
CA ASN A 7 4.67 -13.86 5.56
C ASN A 7 5.84 -13.04 5.00
N ILE A 8 5.57 -11.96 4.28
CA ILE A 8 6.60 -11.01 3.82
C ILE A 8 7.09 -10.19 5.01
N LEU A 9 6.18 -9.68 5.83
CA LEU A 9 6.47 -9.09 7.13
C LEU A 9 6.08 -10.05 8.24
N THR A 10 6.88 -10.12 9.28
CA THR A 10 6.49 -10.80 10.52
C THR A 10 5.50 -9.94 11.31
N HIS A 11 4.75 -10.56 12.22
CA HIS A 11 3.85 -9.83 13.11
C HIS A 11 4.59 -8.76 13.94
N LYS A 12 5.82 -9.04 14.38
CA LYS A 12 6.65 -8.08 15.12
C LYS A 12 7.03 -6.87 14.27
N GLU A 13 7.36 -7.08 12.99
CA GLU A 13 7.67 -5.99 12.05
C GLU A 13 6.44 -5.13 11.77
N CYS A 14 5.27 -5.74 11.58
CA CYS A 14 4.00 -5.00 11.44
C CYS A 14 3.72 -4.16 12.70
N THR A 15 3.85 -4.73 13.89
CA THR A 15 3.66 -4.02 15.17
C THR A 15 4.64 -2.86 15.31
N LEU A 16 5.94 -3.06 15.03
CA LEU A 16 6.95 -2.01 15.08
C LEU A 16 6.57 -0.79 14.20
N ILE A 17 6.09 -1.06 12.99
CA ILE A 17 5.67 0.00 12.05
C ILE A 17 4.43 0.72 12.59
N LEU A 18 3.44 -0.02 13.06
CA LEU A 18 2.20 0.56 13.59
C LEU A 18 2.45 1.39 14.86
N ASP A 19 3.29 0.93 15.78
CA ASP A 19 3.65 1.63 17.01
C ASP A 19 4.32 2.99 16.72
N GLU A 20 5.15 3.08 15.68
CA GLU A 20 5.79 4.34 15.30
C GLU A 20 4.81 5.34 14.66
N TYR A 21 3.87 4.85 13.83
CA TYR A 21 3.06 5.75 13.00
C TYR A 21 1.64 6.00 13.52
N THR A 22 1.01 5.09 14.27
CA THR A 22 -0.42 5.19 14.63
C THR A 22 -0.74 6.50 15.34
N GLU A 23 0.08 6.92 16.30
CA GLU A 23 -0.09 8.14 17.10
C GLU A 23 0.73 9.32 16.56
N SER A 24 1.35 9.19 15.39
CA SER A 24 2.15 10.29 14.84
C SER A 24 1.23 11.42 14.33
N LYS A 25 1.80 12.61 14.18
CA LYS A 25 1.12 13.78 13.63
C LYS A 25 1.31 13.93 12.10
N ASP A 26 1.91 12.93 11.46
CA ASP A 26 2.31 12.99 10.05
C ASP A 26 1.21 12.54 9.10
N TRP A 27 0.03 12.24 9.61
CA TRP A 27 -1.14 11.87 8.82
C TRP A 27 -1.79 13.08 8.17
N TYR A 28 -2.09 12.96 6.89
CA TYR A 28 -2.86 13.94 6.13
C TYR A 28 -3.85 13.24 5.20
N ASP A 29 -4.91 13.94 4.83
CA ASP A 29 -5.92 13.41 3.91
C ASP A 29 -5.31 13.01 2.57
N ALA A 30 -5.56 11.78 2.12
CA ALA A 30 -5.09 11.33 0.83
C ALA A 30 -5.81 12.05 -0.32
N MET A 31 -5.03 12.48 -1.32
CA MET A 31 -5.54 13.15 -2.51
C MET A 31 -5.74 12.14 -3.64
N VAL A 32 -6.56 12.48 -4.62
CA VAL A 32 -6.68 11.78 -5.90
C VAL A 32 -5.80 12.44 -6.95
N GLY A 33 -5.69 11.84 -8.14
CA GLY A 33 -4.86 12.34 -9.22
C GLY A 33 -5.04 13.85 -9.47
N GLY A 34 -3.92 14.56 -9.61
CA GLY A 34 -3.90 16.01 -9.71
C GLY A 34 -3.90 16.78 -8.38
N GLY A 35 -3.72 16.11 -7.25
CA GLY A 35 -3.59 16.75 -5.93
C GLY A 35 -4.90 17.33 -5.37
N VAL A 36 -6.04 16.78 -5.76
CA VAL A 36 -7.36 17.25 -5.32
C VAL A 36 -7.94 16.28 -4.28
N LYS A 37 -8.42 16.81 -3.14
CA LYS A 37 -9.23 16.03 -2.20
C LYS A 37 -10.63 15.82 -2.77
N LYS A 38 -11.07 14.55 -2.83
CA LYS A 38 -12.42 14.15 -3.28
C LYS A 38 -12.95 13.05 -2.35
N ASP A 39 -13.63 13.45 -1.28
CA ASP A 39 -14.13 12.53 -0.23
C ASP A 39 -15.17 11.52 -0.75
N ASN A 40 -15.80 11.77 -1.89
CA ASN A 40 -16.70 10.83 -2.57
C ASN A 40 -15.95 9.83 -3.49
N VAL A 41 -14.65 9.99 -3.66
CA VAL A 41 -13.80 9.10 -4.47
C VAL A 41 -12.81 8.35 -3.58
N ARG A 42 -12.20 9.03 -2.61
CA ARG A 42 -11.22 8.44 -1.70
C ARG A 42 -11.34 9.05 -0.31
N LYS A 43 -11.50 8.20 0.69
CA LYS A 43 -11.55 8.59 2.10
C LYS A 43 -10.53 7.73 2.87
N CYS A 44 -9.33 8.23 2.97
CA CYS A 44 -8.25 7.65 3.79
C CYS A 44 -7.21 8.71 4.11
N GLU A 45 -6.32 8.38 5.03
CA GLU A 45 -5.19 9.21 5.39
C GLU A 45 -3.88 8.54 4.93
N ILE A 46 -2.87 9.36 4.75
CA ILE A 46 -1.55 8.96 4.27
C ILE A 46 -0.47 9.49 5.21
N ALA A 47 0.55 8.69 5.50
CA ALA A 47 1.81 9.12 6.09
C ALA A 47 2.97 8.63 5.23
N HIS A 48 3.90 9.51 4.90
CA HIS A 48 5.08 9.13 4.12
C HIS A 48 6.10 8.40 4.99
N ILE A 49 6.55 7.24 4.55
CA ILE A 49 7.63 6.48 5.17
C ILE A 49 8.96 6.90 4.55
N SER A 50 9.07 6.86 3.21
CA SER A 50 10.27 7.28 2.48
C SER A 50 10.31 8.79 2.38
N LEU A 51 10.98 9.43 3.32
CA LEU A 51 11.17 10.88 3.36
C LEU A 51 12.52 11.25 2.77
N LYS A 52 12.54 12.25 1.89
CA LYS A 52 13.78 12.84 1.38
C LYS A 52 14.54 13.63 2.46
N GLU A 53 13.82 14.21 3.42
CA GLU A 53 14.37 14.91 4.57
C GLU A 53 13.52 14.55 5.80
N VAL A 54 14.11 13.83 6.76
CA VAL A 54 13.46 13.50 8.04
C VAL A 54 13.95 14.46 9.09
N ILE A 55 13.06 15.30 9.62
CA ILE A 55 13.30 16.11 10.79
C ILE A 55 12.37 15.61 11.89
N SER A 56 12.72 14.51 12.55
CA SER A 56 11.93 13.99 13.66
C SER A 56 12.81 13.45 14.78
N LYS A 57 12.26 13.39 16.00
CA LYS A 57 12.96 12.79 17.16
C LYS A 57 13.24 11.29 16.99
N ASN A 58 12.51 10.63 16.07
CA ASN A 58 12.58 9.19 15.81
C ASN A 58 13.24 8.87 14.45
N GLU A 59 14.12 9.76 13.97
CA GLU A 59 14.72 9.62 12.63
C GLU A 59 15.39 8.27 12.40
N GLU A 60 16.11 7.75 13.37
CA GLU A 60 16.80 6.46 13.27
C GLU A 60 15.79 5.29 13.12
N ILE A 61 14.74 5.28 13.94
CA ILE A 61 13.68 4.25 13.87
C ILE A 61 13.01 4.29 12.50
N ARG A 62 12.68 5.47 12.00
CA ARG A 62 12.02 5.65 10.69
C ARG A 62 12.90 5.25 9.53
N ARG A 63 14.18 5.53 9.57
CA ARG A 63 15.16 5.04 8.57
C ARG A 63 15.28 3.52 8.61
N ASN A 64 15.28 2.92 9.78
CA ASN A 64 15.29 1.46 9.92
C ASN A 64 14.01 0.83 9.38
N ILE A 65 12.84 1.46 9.59
CA ILE A 65 11.56 1.03 9.01
C ILE A 65 11.58 1.15 7.48
N ASP A 66 12.04 2.27 6.93
CA ASP A 66 12.16 2.47 5.48
C ASP A 66 13.06 1.40 4.84
N SER A 67 14.25 1.17 5.43
CA SER A 67 15.18 0.11 4.97
C SER A 67 14.56 -1.29 5.07
N LEU A 68 13.86 -1.59 6.15
CA LEU A 68 13.15 -2.86 6.31
C LEU A 68 12.12 -3.06 5.20
N ILE A 69 11.30 -2.05 4.93
CA ILE A 69 10.26 -2.13 3.91
C ILE A 69 10.87 -2.26 2.53
N PHE A 70 11.98 -1.55 2.24
CA PHE A 70 12.72 -1.67 0.99
C PHE A 70 13.18 -3.12 0.75
N ASP A 71 13.78 -3.77 1.74
CA ASP A 71 14.25 -5.15 1.64
C ASP A 71 13.08 -6.13 1.42
N LYS A 72 11.98 -5.94 2.14
CA LYS A 72 10.79 -6.80 2.04
C LYS A 72 10.06 -6.64 0.71
N ALA A 73 9.87 -5.40 0.26
CA ALA A 73 9.27 -5.09 -1.03
C ALA A 73 10.14 -5.62 -2.18
N GLY A 74 11.46 -5.43 -2.10
CA GLY A 74 12.42 -5.97 -3.07
C GLY A 74 12.38 -7.49 -3.16
N SER A 75 12.29 -8.18 -2.02
CA SER A 75 12.13 -9.64 -1.98
C SER A 75 10.84 -10.10 -2.65
N ALA A 76 9.71 -9.44 -2.36
CA ALA A 76 8.42 -9.76 -2.97
C ALA A 76 8.40 -9.46 -4.47
N ALA A 77 8.99 -8.33 -4.89
CA ALA A 77 9.13 -7.96 -6.30
C ALA A 77 9.99 -8.99 -7.07
N SER A 78 11.11 -9.44 -6.47
CA SER A 78 11.96 -10.48 -7.05
C SER A 78 11.21 -11.80 -7.26
N ARG A 79 10.39 -12.20 -6.29
CA ARG A 79 9.53 -13.38 -6.43
C ARG A 79 8.50 -13.20 -7.55
N TYR A 80 7.90 -12.02 -7.66
CA TYR A 80 6.95 -11.71 -8.72
C TYR A 80 7.60 -11.77 -10.12
N ILE A 81 8.80 -11.22 -10.28
CA ILE A 81 9.57 -11.29 -11.54
C ILE A 81 9.93 -12.75 -11.90
N GLN A 82 10.26 -13.58 -10.93
CA GLN A 82 10.53 -15.01 -11.18
C GLN A 82 9.30 -15.74 -11.72
N GLU A 83 8.09 -15.42 -11.23
CA GLU A 83 6.84 -15.98 -11.77
C GLU A 83 6.47 -15.38 -13.13
N PHE A 84 6.82 -14.11 -13.37
CA PHE A 84 6.49 -13.36 -14.57
C PHE A 84 7.75 -12.74 -15.21
N PRO A 85 8.60 -13.55 -15.90
CA PRO A 85 9.91 -13.09 -16.40
C PRO A 85 9.87 -11.94 -17.41
N HIS A 86 8.69 -11.66 -17.99
CA HIS A 86 8.50 -10.51 -18.89
C HIS A 86 8.11 -9.22 -18.13
N CYS A 87 7.91 -9.30 -16.81
CA CYS A 87 7.69 -8.15 -15.98
C CYS A 87 9.04 -7.43 -15.75
N ASN A 88 9.25 -6.34 -16.48
CA ASN A 88 10.47 -5.56 -16.37
C ASN A 88 10.22 -4.36 -15.46
N ILE A 89 10.63 -4.47 -14.21
CA ILE A 89 10.55 -3.41 -13.20
C ILE A 89 11.91 -3.24 -12.54
N SER A 90 12.25 -2.01 -12.15
CA SER A 90 13.59 -1.69 -11.64
C SER A 90 13.60 -0.79 -10.42
N THR A 91 12.67 0.15 -10.30
CA THR A 91 12.71 1.20 -9.30
C THR A 91 11.35 1.33 -8.63
N ASP A 92 11.34 1.39 -7.30
CA ASP A 92 10.14 1.73 -6.54
C ASP A 92 9.96 3.25 -6.43
N SER A 93 8.75 3.67 -6.08
CA SER A 93 8.38 5.08 -5.92
C SER A 93 8.54 5.62 -4.49
N GLY A 94 9.16 4.85 -3.59
CA GLY A 94 9.11 5.06 -2.15
C GLY A 94 7.84 4.48 -1.54
N TYR A 95 7.66 4.66 -0.24
CA TYR A 95 6.64 3.96 0.55
C TYR A 95 5.72 4.93 1.25
N ASP A 96 4.43 4.72 1.07
CA ASP A 96 3.36 5.46 1.74
C ASP A 96 2.54 4.52 2.62
N LEU A 97 2.35 4.87 3.89
CA LEU A 97 1.45 4.19 4.79
C LEU A 97 0.05 4.79 4.67
N LEU A 98 -0.93 3.94 4.42
CA LEU A 98 -2.35 4.30 4.32
C LEU A 98 -3.11 3.86 5.56
N ARG A 99 -3.99 4.74 6.05
CA ARG A 99 -4.95 4.47 7.12
C ARG A 99 -6.37 4.67 6.61
N TYR A 100 -7.15 3.60 6.62
CA TYR A 100 -8.58 3.63 6.34
C TYR A 100 -9.33 3.37 7.64
N ASN A 101 -9.88 4.41 8.22
CA ASN A 101 -10.77 4.32 9.37
C ASN A 101 -12.15 3.78 8.94
N GLU A 102 -13.04 3.50 9.89
CA GLU A 102 -14.42 3.11 9.61
C GLU A 102 -15.07 4.07 8.60
N GLY A 103 -15.72 3.51 7.59
CA GLY A 103 -16.26 4.24 6.44
C GLY A 103 -15.21 4.75 5.46
N GLY A 104 -13.92 4.40 5.64
CA GLY A 104 -12.85 4.69 4.68
C GLY A 104 -12.91 3.77 3.46
N PHE A 105 -12.61 4.29 2.27
CA PHE A 105 -12.67 3.57 1.00
C PHE A 105 -11.86 4.26 -0.08
N TYR A 106 -11.69 3.58 -1.21
CA TYR A 106 -11.23 4.18 -2.47
C TYR A 106 -12.01 3.54 -3.63
N THR A 107 -12.74 4.35 -4.40
CA THR A 107 -13.56 3.86 -5.51
C THR A 107 -12.70 3.27 -6.62
N ILE A 108 -13.34 2.56 -7.57
CA ILE A 108 -12.66 1.97 -8.74
C ILE A 108 -11.72 2.98 -9.41
N HIS A 109 -10.46 2.56 -9.57
CA HIS A 109 -9.41 3.33 -10.22
C HIS A 109 -8.34 2.39 -10.80
N THR A 110 -7.41 2.96 -11.53
CA THR A 110 -6.16 2.31 -11.95
C THR A 110 -4.97 3.13 -11.46
N ASP A 111 -3.83 2.50 -11.27
CA ASP A 111 -2.68 3.13 -10.64
C ASP A 111 -1.72 3.80 -11.63
N ASN A 112 -1.84 3.49 -12.92
CA ASN A 112 -0.96 4.05 -13.94
C ASN A 112 -1.46 5.43 -14.41
N TYR A 113 -0.55 6.40 -14.40
CA TYR A 113 -0.80 7.77 -14.87
C TYR A 113 0.16 8.13 -15.99
N LYS A 114 -0.31 8.96 -16.93
CA LYS A 114 0.50 9.42 -18.05
C LYS A 114 1.82 10.08 -17.60
N ASP A 115 1.75 10.92 -16.56
CA ASP A 115 2.89 11.70 -16.08
C ASP A 115 3.72 10.96 -15.01
N ARG A 116 3.26 9.80 -14.56
CA ARG A 116 3.94 8.91 -13.60
C ARG A 116 3.66 7.47 -14.00
N PRO A 117 4.37 6.94 -14.99
CA PRO A 117 4.16 5.57 -15.43
C PRO A 117 4.46 4.60 -14.29
N ARG A 118 3.56 3.64 -14.10
CA ARG A 118 3.65 2.57 -13.09
C ARG A 118 3.39 1.26 -13.79
N THR A 119 4.29 0.30 -13.62
CA THR A 119 4.18 -1.02 -14.22
C THR A 119 3.45 -1.98 -13.29
N VAL A 120 3.85 -1.98 -12.02
CA VAL A 120 3.32 -2.87 -10.97
C VAL A 120 2.98 -2.06 -9.73
N ALA A 121 1.87 -2.39 -9.11
CA ALA A 121 1.46 -1.89 -7.80
C ALA A 121 1.69 -2.97 -6.73
N MET A 122 2.06 -2.54 -5.54
CA MET A 122 2.28 -3.40 -4.38
C MET A 122 1.61 -2.80 -3.15
N SER A 123 0.90 -3.64 -2.39
CA SER A 123 0.26 -3.28 -1.13
C SER A 123 0.64 -4.30 -0.05
N LEU A 124 1.37 -3.87 0.99
CA LEU A 124 1.75 -4.68 2.15
C LEU A 124 0.75 -4.42 3.28
N MET A 125 0.14 -5.47 3.79
CA MET A 125 -0.86 -5.38 4.86
C MET A 125 -0.19 -5.40 6.22
N LEU A 126 -0.51 -4.41 7.08
CA LEU A 126 0.06 -4.34 8.42
C LEU A 126 -0.83 -4.95 9.49
N ASN A 127 -2.13 -5.06 9.22
CA ASN A 127 -3.10 -5.67 10.14
C ASN A 127 -4.24 -6.33 9.39
N ASP A 128 -5.02 -7.14 10.09
CA ASP A 128 -6.21 -7.83 9.58
C ASP A 128 -7.38 -7.84 10.58
N ASN A 129 -7.25 -7.11 11.69
CA ASN A 129 -8.25 -6.97 12.74
C ASN A 129 -9.29 -5.86 12.45
N TYR A 130 -9.84 -5.87 11.23
CA TYR A 130 -10.90 -4.98 10.76
C TYR A 130 -11.88 -5.74 9.87
N ASP A 131 -13.09 -5.23 9.69
CA ASP A 131 -14.07 -5.76 8.75
C ASP A 131 -14.23 -4.84 7.54
N GLY A 132 -14.58 -5.44 6.39
CA GLY A 132 -14.57 -4.74 5.10
C GLY A 132 -13.15 -4.46 4.62
N GLY A 133 -12.96 -3.42 3.84
CA GLY A 133 -11.63 -2.94 3.40
C GLY A 133 -10.90 -3.90 2.45
N GLU A 134 -11.60 -4.84 1.82
CA GLU A 134 -11.05 -5.76 0.83
C GLU A 134 -10.54 -4.98 -0.40
N ILE A 135 -9.54 -5.56 -1.08
CA ILE A 135 -9.12 -5.09 -2.41
C ILE A 135 -9.96 -5.86 -3.42
N ALA A 136 -10.81 -5.16 -4.16
CA ALA A 136 -11.66 -5.76 -5.17
C ALA A 136 -11.24 -5.32 -6.57
N PHE A 137 -11.11 -6.27 -7.47
CA PHE A 137 -10.73 -6.11 -8.87
C PHE A 137 -11.91 -6.42 -9.79
N PHE A 138 -11.89 -5.86 -10.99
CA PHE A 138 -12.84 -6.20 -12.07
C PHE A 138 -14.30 -6.09 -11.62
N GLU A 139 -14.68 -4.92 -11.09
CA GLU A 139 -16.06 -4.69 -10.61
C GLU A 139 -16.51 -5.70 -9.54
N ARG A 140 -15.57 -6.11 -8.67
CA ARG A 140 -15.74 -7.10 -7.58
C ARG A 140 -15.84 -8.56 -8.01
N GLU A 141 -15.50 -8.90 -9.25
CA GLU A 141 -15.41 -10.30 -9.68
C GLU A 141 -14.26 -11.04 -8.97
N HIS A 142 -13.23 -10.33 -8.56
CA HIS A 142 -12.10 -10.89 -7.80
C HIS A 142 -11.81 -10.05 -6.56
N ILE A 143 -12.09 -10.64 -5.38
CA ILE A 143 -11.94 -9.97 -4.08
C ILE A 143 -10.79 -10.63 -3.31
N VAL A 144 -9.90 -9.81 -2.76
CA VAL A 144 -8.72 -10.23 -2.00
C VAL A 144 -8.74 -9.56 -0.63
N LYS A 145 -8.67 -10.37 0.43
CA LYS A 145 -8.46 -9.92 1.81
C LYS A 145 -7.25 -10.63 2.40
N PRO A 146 -6.04 -10.09 2.19
CA PRO A 146 -4.82 -10.71 2.69
C PRO A 146 -4.69 -10.51 4.20
N SER A 147 -4.04 -11.46 4.86
CA SER A 147 -3.72 -11.37 6.29
C SER A 147 -2.61 -10.35 6.56
N ALA A 148 -2.44 -9.98 7.83
CA ALA A 148 -1.31 -9.15 8.27
C ALA A 148 0.03 -9.77 7.87
N GLY A 149 0.96 -8.94 7.41
CA GLY A 149 2.28 -9.36 6.92
C GLY A 149 2.31 -9.88 5.49
N SER A 150 1.15 -10.01 4.82
CA SER A 150 1.07 -10.40 3.40
C SER A 150 1.24 -9.20 2.48
N VAL A 151 1.60 -9.47 1.23
CA VAL A 151 1.64 -8.48 0.16
C VAL A 151 0.76 -8.88 -1.00
N VAL A 152 0.06 -7.92 -1.57
CA VAL A 152 -0.64 -8.06 -2.86
C VAL A 152 0.17 -7.32 -3.92
N ILE A 153 0.45 -8.00 -5.04
CA ILE A 153 1.15 -7.43 -6.19
C ILE A 153 0.32 -7.66 -7.43
N PHE A 154 0.18 -6.63 -8.26
CA PHE A 154 -0.61 -6.69 -9.50
C PHE A 154 -0.16 -5.63 -10.51
N PRO A 155 -0.44 -5.81 -11.82
CA PRO A 155 -0.15 -4.80 -12.83
C PRO A 155 -0.93 -3.52 -12.59
N ALA A 156 -0.26 -2.37 -12.72
CA ALA A 156 -0.84 -1.06 -12.40
C ALA A 156 -1.69 -0.46 -13.56
N ASN A 157 -1.73 -1.12 -14.71
CA ASN A 157 -2.33 -0.59 -15.94
C ASN A 157 -3.87 -0.65 -15.97
N PHE A 158 -4.46 -0.12 -17.04
CA PHE A 158 -5.92 0.00 -17.20
C PHE A 158 -6.70 -1.33 -17.23
N MET A 159 -6.02 -2.46 -17.44
CA MET A 159 -6.63 -3.79 -17.41
C MET A 159 -6.86 -4.33 -15.98
N TYR A 160 -6.36 -3.63 -14.97
CA TYR A 160 -6.49 -4.01 -13.56
C TYR A 160 -7.19 -2.89 -12.74
N PRO A 161 -8.42 -2.51 -13.12
CA PRO A 161 -9.21 -1.60 -12.30
C PRO A 161 -9.49 -2.26 -10.96
N HIS A 162 -9.33 -1.51 -9.89
CA HIS A 162 -9.52 -2.01 -8.53
C HIS A 162 -10.04 -0.92 -7.59
N GLU A 163 -10.61 -1.36 -6.48
CA GLU A 163 -11.09 -0.49 -5.41
C GLU A 163 -10.65 -1.01 -4.05
N ILE A 164 -10.66 -0.14 -3.05
CA ILE A 164 -10.69 -0.53 -1.64
C ILE A 164 -12.12 -0.40 -1.16
N MET A 165 -12.73 -1.53 -0.83
CA MET A 165 -14.10 -1.57 -0.33
C MET A 165 -14.20 -0.82 1.02
N PRO A 166 -15.37 -0.29 1.38
CA PRO A 166 -15.53 0.40 2.65
C PRO A 166 -15.11 -0.44 3.85
N VAL A 167 -14.31 0.14 4.74
CA VAL A 167 -14.05 -0.45 6.06
C VAL A 167 -15.32 -0.34 6.89
N LEU A 168 -15.82 -1.47 7.39
CA LEU A 168 -17.09 -1.56 8.12
C LEU A 168 -16.89 -1.39 9.62
N SER A 169 -15.75 -1.86 10.14
CA SER A 169 -15.34 -1.66 11.54
C SER A 169 -13.84 -1.77 11.70
N GLY A 170 -13.29 -1.12 12.70
CA GLY A 170 -11.85 -1.07 12.94
C GLY A 170 -11.11 -0.11 11.99
N THR A 171 -9.80 -0.30 11.85
CA THR A 171 -8.94 0.51 11.00
C THR A 171 -8.02 -0.37 10.19
N ARG A 172 -7.99 -0.19 8.87
CA ARG A 172 -7.11 -0.89 7.95
C ARG A 172 -5.83 -0.09 7.71
N TYR A 173 -4.68 -0.73 7.91
CA TYR A 173 -3.36 -0.17 7.62
C TYR A 173 -2.67 -0.97 6.51
N ALA A 174 -2.17 -0.26 5.50
CA ALA A 174 -1.40 -0.88 4.42
C ALA A 174 -0.30 0.07 3.92
N ILE A 175 0.87 -0.48 3.57
CA ILE A 175 1.92 0.28 2.90
C ILE A 175 1.77 0.04 1.40
N ILE A 176 1.82 1.12 0.62
CA ILE A 176 1.79 1.04 -0.84
C ILE A 176 3.09 1.54 -1.46
N THR A 177 3.44 0.92 -2.56
CA THR A 177 4.49 1.38 -3.48
C THR A 177 4.15 0.95 -4.90
N TRP A 178 4.81 1.59 -5.87
CA TRP A 178 4.70 1.25 -7.29
C TRP A 178 6.09 1.11 -7.88
N PHE A 179 6.21 0.18 -8.82
CA PHE A 179 7.43 -0.05 -9.57
C PHE A 179 7.29 0.42 -11.02
N THR A 180 8.39 0.95 -11.54
CA THR A 180 8.55 1.39 -12.94
C THR A 180 9.61 0.57 -13.66
#